data_1c497e8adcf76bc6add512f28b0412b5
#
_entry.id   1c497e8adcf76bc6add512f28b0412b5
#
_cell.length_a   1.000
_cell.length_b   1.000
_cell.length_c   1.000
_cell.angle_alpha   90.00
_cell.angle_beta   90.00
_cell.angle_gamma   90.00
#
_symmetry.space_group_name_H-M   'P 1'
#
loop_
_entity.id
_entity.type
_entity.pdbx_description
1 polymer ?
#
loop_
_entity_poly.entity_id
_entity_poly.type
_entity_poly.pdbx_seq_one_letter_code
_entity_poly.pdbx_strand_id
1 'polypeptide(L)'
;MLSDGTKRLFTLLLYAVMANRAELSVIAIEEPENSIHPALLQDFLNILSQLAGNCKILLASHSPYILQYVNTENIYIGRPNQYGLANFSKISAKKQKNLMREVRKEGCDVGSYIFDLLSGSNNDTELLNNYLEDE
;
A
#
# COMPACT_ATOMS: atom_id res chain seq x y z
N MET A 1 -19.88 7.86 23.37
CA MET A 1 -18.67 7.02 23.40
C MET A 1 -18.16 6.91 21.97
N LEU A 2 -16.87 7.17 21.69
CA LEU A 2 -16.32 7.06 20.34
C LEU A 2 -16.20 5.58 19.93
N SER A 3 -16.49 5.26 18.67
CA SER A 3 -16.25 3.92 18.12
C SER A 3 -14.74 3.59 18.13
N ASP A 4 -14.40 2.31 18.10
CA ASP A 4 -12.98 1.90 18.10
C ASP A 4 -12.26 2.35 16.82
N GLY A 5 -12.96 2.35 15.67
CA GLY A 5 -12.43 2.93 14.43
C GLY A 5 -12.11 4.41 14.55
N THR A 6 -13.00 5.19 15.19
CA THR A 6 -12.76 6.62 15.42
C THR A 6 -11.54 6.84 16.33
N LYS A 7 -11.41 6.06 17.40
CA LYS A 7 -10.25 6.13 18.31
C LYS A 7 -8.95 5.83 17.56
N ARG A 8 -8.94 4.76 16.75
CA ARG A 8 -7.79 4.35 15.94
C ARG A 8 -7.39 5.46 14.97
N LEU A 9 -8.35 6.01 14.23
CA LEU A 9 -8.11 7.11 13.29
C LEU A 9 -7.46 8.31 13.99
N PHE A 10 -8.02 8.73 15.13
CA PHE A 10 -7.44 9.81 15.93
C PHE A 10 -6.01 9.51 16.38
N THR A 11 -5.76 8.28 16.84
CA THR A 11 -4.43 7.84 17.29
C THR A 11 -3.41 7.92 16.17
N LEU A 12 -3.75 7.44 14.96
CA LEU A 12 -2.84 7.48 13.81
C LEU A 12 -2.54 8.92 13.36
N LEU A 13 -3.54 9.80 13.35
CA LEU A 13 -3.34 11.22 13.03
C LEU A 13 -2.47 11.91 14.08
N LEU A 14 -2.66 11.59 15.37
CA LEU A 14 -1.83 12.12 16.44
C LEU A 14 -0.37 11.66 16.32
N TYR A 15 -0.13 10.39 15.97
CA TYR A 15 1.21 9.89 15.71
C TYR A 15 1.89 10.63 14.56
N ALA A 16 1.19 10.95 13.49
CA ALA A 16 1.74 11.72 12.39
C ALA A 16 2.17 13.13 12.84
N VAL A 17 1.33 13.81 13.62
CA VAL A 17 1.67 15.13 14.18
C VAL A 17 2.89 15.05 15.11
N MET A 18 2.94 14.05 15.98
CA MET A 18 4.06 13.85 16.90
C MET A 18 5.35 13.54 16.16
N ALA A 19 5.29 12.68 15.14
CA ALA A 19 6.43 12.32 14.30
C ALA A 19 7.00 13.55 13.56
N ASN A 20 6.13 14.39 13.01
CA ASN A 20 6.53 15.62 12.35
C ASN A 20 7.19 16.60 13.34
N ARG A 21 6.60 16.79 14.52
CA ARG A 21 7.16 17.67 15.56
C ARG A 21 8.49 17.15 16.13
N ALA A 22 8.65 15.85 16.21
CA ALA A 22 9.89 15.20 16.67
C ALA A 22 10.93 15.04 15.56
N GLU A 23 10.65 15.56 14.35
CA GLU A 23 11.52 15.49 13.16
C GLU A 23 11.95 14.05 12.82
N LEU A 24 11.04 13.09 13.02
CA LEU A 24 11.31 11.69 12.68
C LEU A 24 11.44 11.53 11.15
N SER A 25 12.39 10.70 10.73
CA SER A 25 12.62 10.41 9.32
C SER A 25 11.54 9.52 8.72
N VAL A 26 10.98 8.60 9.52
CA VAL A 26 10.00 7.62 9.05
C VAL A 26 9.07 7.17 10.19
N ILE A 27 7.81 6.92 9.86
CA ILE A 27 6.86 6.17 10.69
C ILE A 27 6.35 4.98 9.90
N ALA A 28 6.13 3.86 10.57
CA ALA A 28 5.54 2.66 9.99
C ALA A 28 4.14 2.43 10.59
N ILE A 29 3.16 2.18 9.74
CA ILE A 29 1.77 1.95 10.13
C ILE A 29 1.30 0.65 9.48
N GLU A 30 0.81 -0.27 10.30
CA GLU A 30 0.25 -1.55 9.88
C GLU A 30 -1.27 -1.45 9.77
N GLU A 31 -1.82 -1.96 8.66
CA GLU A 31 -3.25 -2.04 8.39
C GLU A 31 -3.98 -0.70 8.68
N PRO A 32 -3.55 0.41 8.05
CA PRO A 32 -4.15 1.73 8.34
C PRO A 32 -5.65 1.78 8.03
N GLU A 33 -6.12 0.95 7.10
CA GLU A 33 -7.51 0.85 6.68
C GLU A 33 -8.41 0.10 7.68
N ASN A 34 -7.86 -0.64 8.61
CA ASN A 34 -8.65 -1.39 9.58
C ASN A 34 -9.56 -0.47 10.39
N SER A 35 -10.86 -0.80 10.37
CA SER A 35 -11.92 -0.06 11.04
C SER A 35 -12.22 1.33 10.44
N ILE A 36 -11.69 1.64 9.25
CA ILE A 36 -12.01 2.86 8.49
C ILE A 36 -12.98 2.47 7.37
N HIS A 37 -14.07 3.23 7.23
CA HIS A 37 -14.97 3.01 6.10
C HIS A 37 -14.22 3.30 4.78
N PRO A 38 -14.30 2.43 3.75
CA PRO A 38 -13.55 2.61 2.50
C PRO A 38 -13.70 3.99 1.86
N ALA A 39 -14.89 4.58 1.93
CA ALA A 39 -15.13 5.92 1.40
C ALA A 39 -14.34 7.05 2.09
N LEU A 40 -13.83 6.80 3.30
CA LEU A 40 -13.05 7.79 4.07
C LEU A 40 -11.54 7.54 3.96
N LEU A 41 -11.13 6.43 3.36
CA LEU A 41 -9.72 6.01 3.36
C LEU A 41 -8.84 7.01 2.60
N GLN A 42 -9.30 7.50 1.46
CA GLN A 42 -8.55 8.49 0.68
C GLN A 42 -8.32 9.79 1.46
N ASP A 43 -9.39 10.33 2.06
CA ASP A 43 -9.31 11.56 2.84
C ASP A 43 -8.40 11.36 4.06
N PHE A 44 -8.52 10.22 4.73
CA PHE A 44 -7.65 9.86 5.85
C PHE A 44 -6.17 9.82 5.44
N LEU A 45 -5.82 9.16 4.35
CA LEU A 45 -4.43 9.07 3.86
C LEU A 45 -3.89 10.45 3.47
N ASN A 46 -4.71 11.29 2.86
CA ASN A 46 -4.34 12.67 2.52
C ASN A 46 -4.05 13.51 3.77
N ILE A 47 -4.92 13.44 4.79
CA ILE A 47 -4.74 14.17 6.04
C ILE A 47 -3.51 13.63 6.78
N LEU A 48 -3.35 12.31 6.84
CA LEU A 48 -2.20 11.66 7.47
C LEU A 48 -0.87 12.16 6.86
N SER A 49 -0.81 12.19 5.51
CA SER A 49 0.35 12.69 4.77
C SER A 49 0.64 14.17 5.06
N GLN A 50 -0.39 15.01 5.09
CA GLN A 50 -0.24 16.43 5.42
C GLN A 50 0.29 16.65 6.84
N LEU A 51 -0.24 15.90 7.81
CA LEU A 51 0.18 16.02 9.22
C LEU A 51 1.59 15.48 9.46
N ALA A 52 2.00 14.46 8.71
CA ALA A 52 3.35 13.90 8.80
C ALA A 52 4.43 14.85 8.23
N GLY A 53 4.07 15.79 7.36
CA GLY A 53 5.00 16.78 6.80
C GLY A 53 6.14 16.11 6.03
N ASN A 54 7.38 16.29 6.50
CA ASN A 54 8.59 15.70 5.89
C ASN A 54 8.86 14.25 6.35
N CYS A 55 8.12 13.75 7.35
CA CYS A 55 8.26 12.38 7.82
C CYS A 55 7.72 11.40 6.76
N LYS A 56 8.52 10.42 6.35
CA LYS A 56 8.07 9.38 5.42
C LYS A 56 7.11 8.43 6.13
N ILE A 57 6.03 8.05 5.44
CA ILE A 57 5.08 7.08 5.95
C ILE A 57 5.28 5.76 5.21
N LEU A 58 5.60 4.70 5.94
CA LEU A 58 5.61 3.33 5.44
C LEU A 58 4.30 2.65 5.86
N LEU A 59 3.52 2.22 4.88
CA LEU A 59 2.26 1.51 5.11
C LEU A 59 2.45 0.03 4.80
N ALA A 60 2.02 -0.85 5.70
CA ALA A 60 1.93 -2.28 5.46
C ALA A 60 0.45 -2.67 5.49
N SER A 61 -0.02 -3.37 4.46
CA SER A 61 -1.42 -3.76 4.34
C SER A 61 -1.58 -5.04 3.53
N HIS A 62 -2.62 -5.80 3.83
CA HIS A 62 -3.10 -6.92 3.05
C HIS A 62 -4.30 -6.54 2.16
N SER A 63 -4.77 -5.29 2.23
CA SER A 63 -5.96 -4.84 1.53
C SER A 63 -5.63 -4.25 0.16
N PRO A 64 -6.24 -4.74 -0.92
CA PRO A 64 -6.08 -4.15 -2.25
C PRO A 64 -6.59 -2.70 -2.32
N TYR A 65 -7.53 -2.32 -1.44
CA TYR A 65 -8.13 -0.98 -1.47
C TYR A 65 -7.13 0.14 -1.21
N ILE A 66 -6.07 -0.10 -0.43
CA ILE A 66 -5.08 0.94 -0.14
C ILE A 66 -4.23 1.27 -1.38
N LEU A 67 -4.00 0.29 -2.24
CA LEU A 67 -3.17 0.44 -3.44
C LEU A 67 -3.77 1.41 -4.46
N GLN A 68 -5.09 1.64 -4.43
CA GLN A 68 -5.78 2.59 -5.30
C GLN A 68 -5.37 4.05 -5.02
N TYR A 69 -4.89 4.33 -3.81
CA TYR A 69 -4.57 5.67 -3.33
C TYR A 69 -3.07 5.93 -3.25
N VAL A 70 -2.25 4.96 -3.65
CA VAL A 70 -0.80 5.05 -3.61
C VAL A 70 -0.23 5.01 -5.03
N ASN A 71 0.76 5.85 -5.32
CA ASN A 71 1.46 5.80 -6.60
C ASN A 71 2.14 4.43 -6.77
N THR A 72 1.96 3.81 -7.94
CA THR A 72 2.49 2.47 -8.24
C THR A 72 4.01 2.38 -8.08
N GLU A 73 4.73 3.46 -8.28
CA GLU A 73 6.19 3.55 -8.05
C GLU A 73 6.60 3.44 -6.59
N ASN A 74 5.65 3.60 -5.65
CA ASN A 74 5.86 3.51 -4.20
C ASN A 74 5.34 2.19 -3.61
N ILE A 75 4.91 1.26 -4.47
CA ILE A 75 4.39 -0.04 -4.04
C ILE A 75 5.53 -1.06 -4.03
N TYR A 76 5.68 -1.72 -2.88
CA TYR A 76 6.54 -2.87 -2.68
C TYR A 76 5.70 -4.10 -2.40
N ILE A 77 5.96 -5.18 -3.10
CA ILE A 77 5.24 -6.43 -2.96
C ILE A 77 6.11 -7.41 -2.20
N GLY A 78 5.65 -7.79 -0.99
CA GLY A 78 6.29 -8.78 -0.15
C GLY A 78 5.84 -10.19 -0.52
N ARG A 79 6.80 -11.09 -0.78
CA ARG A 79 6.51 -12.50 -1.08
C ARG A 79 7.47 -13.40 -0.32
N PRO A 80 7.03 -14.59 0.13
CA PRO A 80 7.96 -15.54 0.72
C PRO A 80 8.92 -16.09 -0.35
N ASN A 81 10.20 -16.16 -0.04
CA ASN A 81 11.18 -16.89 -0.85
C ASN A 81 11.19 -18.38 -0.51
N GLN A 82 12.01 -19.15 -1.20
CA GLN A 82 12.16 -20.60 -0.97
C GLN A 82 12.58 -20.99 0.44
N TYR A 83 13.11 -20.07 1.25
CA TYR A 83 13.51 -20.26 2.64
C TYR A 83 12.46 -19.75 3.63
N GLY A 84 11.29 -19.30 3.16
CA GLY A 84 10.22 -18.74 3.99
C GLY A 84 10.49 -17.31 4.49
N LEU A 85 11.53 -16.64 3.99
CA LEU A 85 11.82 -15.25 4.29
C LEU A 85 11.06 -14.34 3.32
N ALA A 86 10.58 -13.19 3.81
CA ALA A 86 9.94 -12.21 2.95
C ALA A 86 10.98 -11.53 2.04
N ASN A 87 10.72 -11.57 0.73
CA ASN A 87 11.43 -10.79 -0.27
C ASN A 87 10.51 -9.67 -0.77
N PHE A 88 11.02 -8.44 -0.84
CA PHE A 88 10.24 -7.27 -1.25
C PHE A 88 10.75 -6.77 -2.60
N SER A 89 9.85 -6.73 -3.57
CA SER A 89 10.16 -6.26 -4.92
C SER A 89 9.30 -5.04 -5.26
N LYS A 90 9.91 -4.05 -5.89
CA LYS A 90 9.23 -2.82 -6.33
C LYS A 90 8.60 -3.02 -7.71
N ILE A 91 7.51 -2.32 -7.97
CA ILE A 91 6.96 -2.25 -9.33
C ILE A 91 7.91 -1.45 -10.21
N SER A 92 8.36 -2.06 -11.31
CA SER A 92 9.31 -1.43 -12.23
C SER A 92 8.69 -0.26 -12.98
N ALA A 93 9.32 0.91 -12.89
CA ALA A 93 8.90 2.11 -13.62
C ALA A 93 8.86 1.87 -15.15
N LYS A 94 9.76 1.05 -15.68
CA LYS A 94 9.81 0.71 -17.10
C LYS A 94 8.64 -0.18 -17.53
N LYS A 95 8.18 -1.04 -16.64
CA LYS A 95 7.11 -2.05 -16.90
C LYS A 95 5.71 -1.51 -16.52
N GLN A 96 5.64 -0.34 -15.88
CA GLN A 96 4.38 0.27 -15.39
C GLN A 96 3.35 0.49 -16.51
N LYS A 97 3.79 0.92 -17.71
CA LYS A 97 2.88 1.11 -18.86
C LYS A 97 2.20 -0.19 -19.29
N ASN A 98 2.91 -1.30 -19.21
CA ASN A 98 2.35 -2.62 -19.52
C ASN A 98 1.34 -3.04 -18.47
N LEU A 99 1.67 -2.87 -17.17
CA LEU A 99 0.75 -3.11 -16.06
C LEU A 99 -0.56 -2.34 -16.26
N MET A 100 -0.48 -1.02 -16.51
CA MET A 100 -1.66 -0.18 -16.71
C MET A 100 -2.50 -0.57 -17.93
N ARG A 101 -1.86 -1.11 -18.97
CA ARG A 101 -2.58 -1.61 -20.14
C ARG A 101 -3.39 -2.87 -19.80
N GLU A 102 -2.81 -3.81 -19.07
CA GLU A 102 -3.52 -5.04 -18.69
C GLU A 102 -4.65 -4.74 -17.68
N VAL A 103 -4.38 -3.91 -16.67
CA VAL A 103 -5.41 -3.41 -15.74
C VAL A 103 -6.63 -2.83 -16.47
N ARG A 104 -6.39 -2.03 -17.53
CA ARG A 104 -7.49 -1.47 -18.35
C ARG A 104 -8.23 -2.52 -19.14
N LYS A 105 -7.56 -3.57 -19.63
CA LYS A 105 -8.21 -4.66 -20.36
C LYS A 105 -9.12 -5.49 -19.47
N GLU A 106 -8.67 -5.74 -18.24
CA GLU A 106 -9.44 -6.47 -17.24
C GLU A 106 -10.58 -5.63 -16.62
N GLY A 107 -10.56 -4.30 -16.84
CA GLY A 107 -11.61 -3.41 -16.35
C GLY A 107 -11.64 -3.25 -14.83
N CYS A 108 -10.53 -3.54 -14.15
CA CYS A 108 -10.36 -3.44 -12.71
C CYS A 108 -9.43 -2.27 -12.34
N ASP A 109 -9.22 -2.02 -11.05
CA ASP A 109 -8.19 -1.13 -10.56
C ASP A 109 -6.86 -1.87 -10.33
N VAL A 110 -5.77 -1.09 -10.18
CA VAL A 110 -4.41 -1.65 -10.01
C VAL A 110 -4.29 -2.53 -8.78
N GLY A 111 -4.94 -2.13 -7.67
CA GLY A 111 -4.89 -2.88 -6.43
C GLY A 111 -5.54 -4.25 -6.56
N SER A 112 -6.75 -4.28 -7.12
CA SER A 112 -7.48 -5.53 -7.39
C SER A 112 -6.69 -6.44 -8.34
N TYR A 113 -6.12 -5.91 -9.42
CA TYR A 113 -5.31 -6.68 -10.35
C TYR A 113 -4.08 -7.33 -9.68
N ILE A 114 -3.33 -6.55 -8.90
CA ILE A 114 -2.17 -7.06 -8.17
C ILE A 114 -2.60 -8.11 -7.15
N PHE A 115 -3.70 -7.87 -6.45
CA PHE A 115 -4.23 -8.80 -5.45
C PHE A 115 -4.65 -10.14 -6.09
N ASP A 116 -5.30 -10.10 -7.23
CA ASP A 116 -5.69 -11.31 -7.97
C ASP A 116 -4.45 -12.11 -8.41
N LEU A 117 -3.40 -11.43 -8.91
CA LEU A 117 -2.13 -12.09 -9.26
C LEU A 117 -1.42 -12.70 -8.04
N LEU A 118 -1.52 -12.07 -6.86
CA LEU A 118 -0.94 -12.60 -5.61
C LEU A 118 -1.72 -13.77 -5.04
N SER A 119 -3.05 -13.77 -5.21
CA SER A 119 -3.97 -14.76 -4.65
C SER A 119 -4.23 -15.93 -5.60
N GLY A 120 -3.81 -15.82 -6.85
CA GLY A 120 -4.05 -16.76 -7.92
C GLY A 120 -3.12 -17.98 -7.91
N SER A 121 -3.09 -18.67 -9.04
CA SER A 121 -2.24 -19.85 -9.26
C SER A 121 -0.75 -19.47 -9.35
N ASN A 122 0.14 -20.49 -9.37
CA ASN A 122 1.57 -20.27 -9.61
C ASN A 122 1.85 -19.49 -10.91
N ASN A 123 1.04 -19.70 -11.96
CA ASN A 123 1.16 -18.96 -13.22
C ASN A 123 0.87 -17.46 -13.03
N ASP A 124 -0.09 -17.11 -12.20
CA ASP A 124 -0.46 -15.71 -11.93
C ASP A 124 0.63 -15.01 -11.13
N THR A 125 1.26 -15.74 -10.20
CA THR A 125 2.41 -15.25 -9.44
C THR A 125 3.64 -15.05 -10.34
N GLU A 126 3.84 -15.90 -11.36
CA GLU A 126 4.89 -15.71 -12.37
C GLU A 126 4.60 -14.50 -13.27
N LEU A 127 3.32 -14.26 -13.65
CA LEU A 127 2.93 -13.07 -14.39
C LEU A 127 3.25 -11.78 -13.61
N LEU A 128 3.10 -11.79 -12.30
CA LEU A 128 3.46 -10.66 -11.45
C LEU A 128 4.95 -10.29 -11.58
N ASN A 129 5.85 -11.28 -11.74
CA ASN A 129 7.27 -11.03 -11.94
C ASN A 129 7.56 -10.18 -13.18
N ASN A 130 6.69 -10.24 -14.19
CA ASN A 130 6.83 -9.42 -15.38
C ASN A 130 6.71 -7.91 -15.13
N TYR A 131 6.17 -7.51 -13.97
CA TYR A 131 5.96 -6.12 -13.60
C TYR A 131 6.92 -5.63 -12.51
N LEU A 132 7.64 -6.54 -11.86
CA LEU A 132 8.58 -6.21 -10.79
C LEU A 132 9.95 -5.81 -11.33
N GLU A 133 10.73 -5.10 -10.52
CA GLU A 133 12.14 -4.85 -10.80
C GLU A 133 12.89 -6.17 -10.75
N ASP A 134 13.84 -6.33 -11.66
CA ASP A 134 14.76 -7.46 -11.68
C ASP A 134 15.70 -7.29 -10.46
N GLU A 135 15.97 -8.38 -9.73
CA GLU A 135 16.91 -8.42 -8.60
C GLU A 135 18.35 -8.11 -9.03
#